data_9d324f2f2eeff6f3a74d3f3814186b7d
#
_entry.id   9d324f2f2eeff6f3a74d3f3814186b7d
#
_cell.length_a   1.000
_cell.length_b   1.000
_cell.length_c   1.000
_cell.angle_alpha   90.00
_cell.angle_beta   90.00
_cell.angle_gamma   90.00
#
_symmetry.space_group_name_H-M   'P 1'
#
loop_
_entity.id
_entity.type
_entity.pdbx_description
1 polymer ?
#
loop_
_entity_poly.entity_id
_entity_poly.type
_entity_poly.pdbx_seq_one_letter_code
_entity_poly.pdbx_strand_id
1 'polypeptide(L)'
;MAQENDSLVISLEEAVVTGTRIERQKRKVAASISTISRETIARSGELNILPLIAYQVPGFFLNDRSLTGYGVGPGSGGNISIRGISGTPNNRVLVLIDGQPQYMGIFAHPIADAYNASDIERVEVQRGAASILYGSNAMGGAINLITRKATKEGWQGAANMGYGSFGTFQGTVNAAYKQDKFHSMLSLNKNSTNGFRADADDSFDNTSAYLKLGYTFSPSLALSGDVQFSDAIYYQPGSTDAPQEEDRREYLRGRAAVSLTNDWENVSGALLLFHNFGTHEFQTGFSSKDQNQGLTFFQNISLLPKQVITVGIDYKRFGGKAFNETLPPPARTGLGEQHLINETDLYIQVQQDLGERLSLNAGVRKVQNSQYGGKVLPGFGLAFQAAKNVTFKASSSKAFRSPSVVDLFLFPTSNEMLQPEELWNHEAGFQALFMDRKLEIEVMAFLAKGDNLIQVNPINTPPIGRNTGSFSNNGIESQIRFRSSELWQFVLNYAYVNASENVLFAPTHNLNFQGDFSINKFTISPFFQLIGGLRNSLQESAENENYALLNLKGMYQINPKISAYISGKNLLDEAYQLENGFPMPGVNFMTGIHLKF
;
A
#
# COMPACT_ATOMS: atom_id res chain seq x y z
N MET A 1 -36.32 -12.71 -31.38
CA MET A 1 -35.11 -13.05 -30.59
C MET A 1 -34.84 -11.84 -29.72
N ALA A 2 -35.24 -11.94 -28.47
CA ALA A 2 -35.09 -10.87 -27.49
C ALA A 2 -33.59 -10.75 -27.12
N GLN A 3 -32.99 -9.58 -27.31
CA GLN A 3 -31.79 -9.21 -26.62
C GLN A 3 -32.13 -9.11 -25.13
N GLU A 4 -31.57 -10.00 -24.34
CA GLU A 4 -31.49 -9.81 -22.90
C GLU A 4 -30.68 -8.52 -22.68
N ASN A 5 -31.38 -7.49 -22.28
CA ASN A 5 -30.79 -6.34 -21.63
C ASN A 5 -30.15 -6.85 -20.33
N ASP A 6 -28.87 -7.15 -20.37
CA ASP A 6 -28.03 -7.19 -19.18
C ASP A 6 -28.05 -5.76 -18.62
N SER A 7 -29.06 -5.51 -17.80
CA SER A 7 -29.19 -4.27 -17.06
C SER A 7 -27.93 -4.13 -16.22
N LEU A 8 -27.15 -3.11 -16.52
CA LEU A 8 -26.06 -2.55 -15.71
C LEU A 8 -26.43 -2.68 -14.23
N VAL A 9 -25.96 -3.71 -13.57
CA VAL A 9 -25.86 -3.72 -12.12
C VAL A 9 -24.72 -2.74 -11.82
N ILE A 10 -25.04 -1.45 -11.86
CA ILE A 10 -24.24 -0.43 -11.19
C ILE A 10 -24.19 -0.92 -9.75
N SER A 11 -23.03 -1.37 -9.29
CA SER A 11 -22.80 -1.73 -7.89
C SER A 11 -23.27 -0.54 -7.06
N LEU A 12 -24.46 -0.68 -6.48
CA LEU A 12 -25.22 0.43 -5.94
C LEU A 12 -24.55 1.09 -4.73
N GLU A 13 -23.57 0.44 -4.11
CA GLU A 13 -22.76 1.01 -3.03
C GLU A 13 -21.42 0.26 -2.95
N GLU A 14 -20.34 0.98 -3.04
CA GLU A 14 -19.00 0.42 -2.88
C GLU A 14 -18.86 -0.16 -1.47
N ALA A 15 -18.72 -1.48 -1.38
CA ALA A 15 -18.51 -2.17 -0.11
C ALA A 15 -17.02 -2.24 0.20
N VAL A 16 -16.67 -1.95 1.45
CA VAL A 16 -15.29 -1.95 1.95
C VAL A 16 -15.16 -2.83 3.18
N VAL A 17 -14.01 -3.46 3.36
CA VAL A 17 -13.72 -4.32 4.52
C VAL A 17 -12.60 -3.74 5.41
N THR A 18 -11.74 -2.90 4.86
CA THR A 18 -10.50 -2.46 5.54
C THR A 18 -10.78 -1.65 6.81
N GLY A 19 -11.83 -0.85 6.85
CA GLY A 19 -12.18 -0.08 8.05
C GLY A 19 -13.04 -0.82 9.08
N THR A 20 -13.43 -2.08 8.83
CA THR A 20 -14.48 -2.74 9.61
C THR A 20 -14.33 -4.24 9.82
N ARG A 21 -13.41 -4.92 9.11
CA ARG A 21 -13.28 -6.39 9.08
C ARG A 21 -14.53 -7.15 8.56
N ILE A 22 -15.55 -6.42 8.12
CA ILE A 22 -16.76 -6.95 7.49
C ILE A 22 -17.15 -6.08 6.31
N GLU A 23 -17.74 -6.63 5.27
CA GLU A 23 -18.23 -5.85 4.14
C GLU A 23 -19.30 -4.84 4.59
N ARG A 24 -19.01 -3.55 4.42
CA ARG A 24 -19.93 -2.45 4.69
C ARG A 24 -19.92 -1.42 3.58
N GLN A 25 -21.06 -0.77 3.40
CA GLN A 25 -21.18 0.36 2.49
C GLN A 25 -20.20 1.47 2.92
N LYS A 26 -19.33 1.92 2.02
CA LYS A 26 -18.30 2.95 2.26
C LYS A 26 -18.87 4.20 2.95
N ARG A 27 -20.10 4.62 2.62
CA ARG A 27 -20.75 5.79 3.23
C ARG A 27 -21.06 5.62 4.73
N LYS A 28 -21.22 4.38 5.22
CA LYS A 28 -21.48 4.07 6.64
C LYS A 28 -20.20 3.89 7.46
N VAL A 29 -19.05 3.89 6.81
CA VAL A 29 -17.76 3.80 7.47
C VAL A 29 -17.23 5.19 7.74
N ALA A 30 -16.95 5.50 9.00
CA ALA A 30 -16.48 6.80 9.42
C ALA A 30 -15.07 7.14 8.93
N ALA A 31 -14.20 6.11 8.76
CA ALA A 31 -12.85 6.31 8.27
C ALA A 31 -12.83 6.70 6.79
N SER A 32 -11.82 7.48 6.40
CA SER A 32 -11.55 7.84 5.00
C SER A 32 -10.97 6.66 4.25
N ILE A 33 -11.75 6.04 3.33
CA ILE A 33 -11.33 4.87 2.55
C ILE A 33 -11.42 5.19 1.06
N SER A 34 -10.33 4.97 0.35
CA SER A 34 -10.28 4.97 -1.12
C SER A 34 -10.21 3.54 -1.63
N THR A 35 -10.86 3.26 -2.75
CA THR A 35 -10.90 1.94 -3.37
C THR A 35 -10.48 2.02 -4.82
N ILE A 36 -9.78 1.00 -5.31
CA ILE A 36 -9.35 0.87 -6.71
C ILE A 36 -9.83 -0.49 -7.20
N SER A 37 -10.67 -0.49 -8.22
CA SER A 37 -11.27 -1.71 -8.76
C SER A 37 -10.32 -2.48 -9.67
N ARG A 38 -10.61 -3.78 -9.89
CA ARG A 38 -9.90 -4.61 -10.87
C ARG A 38 -9.87 -4.00 -12.27
N GLU A 39 -10.95 -3.38 -12.67
CA GLU A 39 -11.05 -2.73 -13.98
C GLU A 39 -10.03 -1.59 -14.11
N THR A 40 -9.95 -0.70 -13.12
CA THR A 40 -8.97 0.39 -13.07
C THR A 40 -7.54 -0.16 -13.06
N ILE A 41 -7.26 -1.19 -12.27
CA ILE A 41 -5.95 -1.86 -12.22
C ILE A 41 -5.58 -2.42 -13.61
N ALA A 42 -6.50 -3.11 -14.28
CA ALA A 42 -6.23 -3.71 -15.58
C ALA A 42 -6.00 -2.67 -16.69
N ARG A 43 -6.70 -1.53 -16.63
CA ARG A 43 -6.56 -0.42 -17.60
C ARG A 43 -5.29 0.38 -17.40
N SER A 44 -4.79 0.52 -16.17
CA SER A 44 -3.56 1.27 -15.89
C SER A 44 -2.36 0.67 -16.63
N GLY A 45 -2.27 -0.66 -16.66
CA GLY A 45 -1.14 -1.39 -17.25
C GLY A 45 0.11 -1.33 -16.40
N GLU A 46 0.02 -0.79 -15.19
CA GLU A 46 1.13 -0.83 -14.24
C GLU A 46 1.37 -2.27 -13.78
N LEU A 47 2.62 -2.68 -13.69
CA LEU A 47 3.00 -3.99 -13.14
C LEU A 47 2.98 -4.00 -11.63
N ASN A 48 3.48 -2.94 -11.02
CA ASN A 48 3.40 -2.73 -9.58
C ASN A 48 2.17 -1.89 -9.24
N ILE A 49 1.52 -2.20 -8.12
CA ILE A 49 0.28 -1.52 -7.75
C ILE A 49 0.49 -0.12 -7.16
N LEU A 50 1.67 0.17 -6.59
CA LEU A 50 1.91 1.42 -5.85
C LEU A 50 1.80 2.69 -6.70
N PRO A 51 2.34 2.77 -7.94
CA PRO A 51 2.17 3.95 -8.78
C PRO A 51 0.69 4.25 -9.07
N LEU A 52 -0.13 3.22 -9.29
CA LEU A 52 -1.56 3.42 -9.49
C LEU A 52 -2.23 3.99 -8.24
N ILE A 53 -1.83 3.53 -7.05
CA ILE A 53 -2.36 4.07 -5.79
C ILE A 53 -2.06 5.57 -5.68
N ALA A 54 -0.87 6.02 -6.09
CA ALA A 54 -0.48 7.42 -6.06
C ALA A 54 -1.40 8.32 -6.91
N TYR A 55 -1.90 7.83 -8.05
CA TYR A 55 -2.87 8.57 -8.87
C TYR A 55 -4.30 8.49 -8.35
N GLN A 56 -4.67 7.42 -7.64
CA GLN A 56 -6.07 7.13 -7.26
C GLN A 56 -6.44 7.56 -5.84
N VAL A 57 -5.46 7.85 -4.98
CA VAL A 57 -5.69 8.10 -3.54
C VAL A 57 -5.19 9.50 -3.18
N PRO A 58 -6.08 10.42 -2.73
CA PRO A 58 -5.65 11.75 -2.33
C PRO A 58 -4.73 11.69 -1.09
N GLY A 59 -3.72 12.55 -1.04
CA GLY A 59 -2.75 12.61 0.07
C GLY A 59 -1.77 11.44 0.13
N PHE A 60 -1.80 10.53 -0.84
CA PHE A 60 -0.80 9.49 -1.00
C PHE A 60 0.36 10.00 -1.86
N PHE A 61 1.58 9.77 -1.42
CA PHE A 61 2.78 10.06 -2.17
C PHE A 61 3.72 8.86 -2.15
N LEU A 62 4.28 8.54 -3.32
CA LEU A 62 5.25 7.46 -3.52
C LEU A 62 6.58 8.06 -3.95
N ASN A 63 7.65 7.74 -3.24
CA ASN A 63 9.00 8.00 -3.70
C ASN A 63 9.40 6.88 -4.68
N ASP A 64 9.07 7.08 -5.95
CA ASP A 64 9.36 6.15 -7.05
C ASP A 64 10.64 6.63 -7.77
N ARG A 65 11.80 6.17 -7.31
CA ARG A 65 13.11 6.70 -7.71
C ARG A 65 13.73 6.05 -8.94
N SER A 66 13.05 5.14 -9.58
CA SER A 66 13.58 4.42 -10.73
C SER A 66 12.55 4.27 -11.85
N LEU A 67 13.00 3.87 -13.02
CA LEU A 67 12.13 3.57 -14.15
C LEU A 67 11.21 2.39 -13.85
N THR A 68 11.75 1.36 -13.21
CA THR A 68 11.05 0.19 -12.67
C THR A 68 11.92 -0.45 -11.59
N GLY A 69 11.27 -0.99 -10.54
CA GLY A 69 11.94 -1.49 -9.36
C GLY A 69 12.21 -0.40 -8.31
N TYR A 70 12.19 -0.76 -7.07
CA TYR A 70 12.37 0.16 -5.95
C TYR A 70 13.69 -0.07 -5.21
N GLY A 71 14.19 -1.30 -5.25
CA GLY A 71 15.36 -1.71 -4.50
C GLY A 71 15.11 -1.77 -2.99
N VAL A 72 16.17 -1.98 -2.24
CA VAL A 72 16.17 -2.09 -0.78
C VAL A 72 17.38 -1.41 -0.16
N GLY A 73 17.24 -0.95 1.09
CA GLY A 73 18.31 -0.32 1.86
C GLY A 73 18.40 1.19 1.68
N PRO A 74 19.45 1.83 2.23
CA PRO A 74 19.64 3.27 2.12
C PRO A 74 19.67 3.71 0.65
N GLY A 75 18.95 4.77 0.34
CA GLY A 75 18.90 5.29 -1.00
C GLY A 75 17.95 4.53 -1.95
N SER A 76 17.15 3.54 -1.52
CA SER A 76 16.15 2.86 -2.33
C SER A 76 14.83 3.63 -2.42
N GLY A 77 14.03 3.31 -3.46
CA GLY A 77 12.68 3.84 -3.64
C GLY A 77 11.61 3.11 -2.81
N GLY A 78 10.34 3.28 -3.22
CA GLY A 78 9.20 2.57 -2.63
C GLY A 78 8.74 3.11 -1.27
N ASN A 79 9.25 4.26 -0.84
CA ASN A 79 8.77 4.91 0.38
C ASN A 79 7.40 5.55 0.15
N ILE A 80 6.47 5.24 1.05
CA ILE A 80 5.09 5.68 1.00
C ILE A 80 4.86 6.74 2.07
N SER A 81 4.16 7.82 1.71
CA SER A 81 3.64 8.83 2.61
C SER A 81 2.13 8.96 2.46
N ILE A 82 1.40 9.04 3.57
CA ILE A 82 -0.01 9.40 3.60
C ILE A 82 -0.17 10.55 4.60
N ARG A 83 -0.73 11.70 4.15
CA ARG A 83 -0.91 12.89 4.99
C ARG A 83 0.38 13.42 5.63
N GLY A 84 1.51 13.25 4.92
CA GLY A 84 2.81 13.60 5.45
C GLY A 84 3.31 12.67 6.56
N ILE A 85 2.67 11.52 6.78
CA ILE A 85 3.16 10.51 7.70
C ILE A 85 3.98 9.50 6.89
N SER A 86 5.29 9.65 6.97
CA SER A 86 6.28 8.85 6.26
C SER A 86 7.38 8.37 7.22
N GLY A 87 8.30 7.58 6.74
CA GLY A 87 9.50 7.15 7.46
C GLY A 87 10.59 6.74 6.47
N THR A 88 11.83 6.77 6.92
CA THR A 88 13.00 6.27 6.18
C THR A 88 13.76 5.30 7.09
N PRO A 89 13.55 3.98 6.97
CA PRO A 89 12.63 3.29 6.04
C PRO A 89 11.13 3.55 6.33
N ASN A 90 10.28 3.30 5.32
CA ASN A 90 8.84 3.45 5.46
C ASN A 90 8.23 2.36 6.37
N ASN A 91 7.96 2.69 7.61
CA ASN A 91 7.40 1.79 8.61
C ASN A 91 6.21 2.41 9.37
N ARG A 92 5.58 3.47 8.83
CA ARG A 92 4.41 4.15 9.40
C ARG A 92 3.14 3.99 8.57
N VAL A 93 3.23 3.40 7.37
CA VAL A 93 2.09 3.00 6.54
C VAL A 93 2.14 1.50 6.35
N LEU A 94 1.07 0.81 6.76
CA LEU A 94 1.02 -0.65 6.73
C LEU A 94 0.47 -1.14 5.40
N VAL A 95 1.21 -2.03 4.74
CA VAL A 95 0.70 -2.78 3.59
C VAL A 95 0.21 -4.15 4.05
N LEU A 96 -0.96 -4.55 3.58
CA LEU A 96 -1.61 -5.82 3.85
C LEU A 96 -1.86 -6.55 2.53
N ILE A 97 -1.78 -7.87 2.54
CA ILE A 97 -2.32 -8.73 1.47
C ILE A 97 -3.39 -9.62 2.11
N ASP A 98 -4.63 -9.51 1.63
CA ASP A 98 -5.81 -10.19 2.21
C ASP A 98 -5.92 -10.01 3.74
N GLY A 99 -5.62 -8.78 4.23
CA GLY A 99 -5.68 -8.42 5.65
C GLY A 99 -4.48 -8.86 6.50
N GLN A 100 -3.45 -9.44 5.90
CA GLN A 100 -2.24 -9.92 6.58
C GLN A 100 -1.08 -8.93 6.38
N PRO A 101 -0.34 -8.54 7.45
CA PRO A 101 0.70 -7.53 7.38
C PRO A 101 1.89 -7.96 6.53
N GLN A 102 2.36 -7.05 5.66
CA GLN A 102 3.47 -7.25 4.73
C GLN A 102 4.62 -6.31 5.07
N TYR A 103 5.51 -6.71 5.95
CA TYR A 103 6.75 -5.99 6.25
C TYR A 103 7.87 -6.97 6.61
N MET A 104 9.10 -6.57 6.36
CA MET A 104 10.27 -7.35 6.75
C MET A 104 10.49 -7.31 8.27
N GLY A 105 10.93 -8.43 8.85
CA GLY A 105 11.01 -8.60 10.29
C GLY A 105 12.03 -7.71 11.00
N ILE A 106 13.11 -7.31 10.33
CA ILE A 106 14.21 -6.54 10.92
C ILE A 106 13.95 -5.04 10.85
N PHE A 107 13.69 -4.49 9.65
CA PHE A 107 13.54 -3.05 9.42
C PHE A 107 12.09 -2.56 9.46
N ALA A 108 11.12 -3.47 9.53
CA ALA A 108 9.68 -3.22 9.62
C ALA A 108 9.07 -2.42 8.45
N HIS A 109 9.73 -2.33 7.28
CA HIS A 109 9.19 -1.70 6.08
C HIS A 109 8.66 -2.72 5.07
N PRO A 110 7.70 -2.37 4.22
CA PRO A 110 7.27 -3.21 3.11
C PRO A 110 8.37 -3.34 2.06
N ILE A 111 8.34 -4.44 1.29
CA ILE A 111 9.20 -4.62 0.12
C ILE A 111 8.33 -4.37 -1.11
N ALA A 112 8.46 -3.18 -1.66
CA ALA A 112 7.57 -2.64 -2.69
C ALA A 112 7.56 -3.49 -3.97
N ASP A 113 8.69 -4.11 -4.35
CA ASP A 113 8.82 -4.94 -5.55
C ASP A 113 8.02 -6.25 -5.53
N ALA A 114 7.47 -6.63 -4.38
CA ALA A 114 6.62 -7.81 -4.25
C ALA A 114 5.12 -7.56 -4.55
N TYR A 115 4.70 -6.32 -4.86
CA TYR A 115 3.28 -5.97 -4.99
C TYR A 115 2.83 -5.90 -6.45
N ASN A 116 2.65 -7.06 -7.09
CA ASN A 116 2.27 -7.16 -8.49
C ASN A 116 0.78 -6.83 -8.70
N ALA A 117 0.49 -5.88 -9.57
CA ALA A 117 -0.88 -5.46 -9.90
C ALA A 117 -1.71 -6.59 -10.55
N SER A 118 -1.05 -7.55 -11.21
CA SER A 118 -1.68 -8.72 -11.82
C SER A 118 -2.43 -9.61 -10.82
N ASP A 119 -1.95 -9.67 -9.57
CA ASP A 119 -2.43 -10.57 -8.53
C ASP A 119 -3.60 -9.96 -7.74
N ILE A 120 -3.86 -8.65 -7.93
CA ILE A 120 -4.78 -7.87 -7.12
C ILE A 120 -6.14 -7.73 -7.80
N GLU A 121 -7.20 -8.03 -7.06
CA GLU A 121 -8.60 -7.83 -7.46
C GLU A 121 -9.08 -6.42 -7.12
N ARG A 122 -8.71 -5.92 -5.93
CA ARG A 122 -9.13 -4.63 -5.41
C ARG A 122 -8.11 -4.12 -4.42
N VAL A 123 -7.90 -2.81 -4.43
CA VAL A 123 -7.13 -2.13 -3.38
C VAL A 123 -8.08 -1.31 -2.52
N GLU A 124 -7.91 -1.38 -1.22
CA GLU A 124 -8.56 -0.49 -0.27
C GLU A 124 -7.49 0.24 0.55
N VAL A 125 -7.54 1.57 0.55
CA VAL A 125 -6.61 2.40 1.32
C VAL A 125 -7.38 3.17 2.37
N GLN A 126 -7.19 2.79 3.64
CA GLN A 126 -7.62 3.59 4.76
C GLN A 126 -6.57 4.66 5.03
N ARG A 127 -6.94 5.93 4.91
CA ARG A 127 -6.08 7.09 5.21
C ARG A 127 -6.23 7.47 6.67
N GLY A 128 -5.11 7.84 7.33
CA GLY A 128 -5.08 8.10 8.77
C GLY A 128 -5.04 6.84 9.62
N ALA A 129 -5.18 6.99 10.93
CA ALA A 129 -4.99 5.95 11.93
C ALA A 129 -5.79 4.65 11.66
N ALA A 130 -5.13 3.51 11.49
CA ALA A 130 -5.74 2.20 11.26
C ALA A 130 -5.32 1.14 12.32
N SER A 131 -4.62 1.55 13.37
CA SER A 131 -4.01 0.62 14.35
C SER A 131 -5.00 -0.15 15.21
N ILE A 132 -6.26 0.27 15.34
CA ILE A 132 -7.28 -0.49 16.11
C ILE A 132 -7.49 -1.88 15.48
N LEU A 133 -7.59 -1.96 14.16
CA LEU A 133 -7.83 -3.23 13.45
C LEU A 133 -6.54 -3.94 13.04
N TYR A 134 -5.45 -3.19 12.80
CA TYR A 134 -4.26 -3.75 12.16
C TYR A 134 -2.97 -3.67 13.00
N GLY A 135 -3.02 -3.02 14.17
CA GLY A 135 -1.89 -2.95 15.11
C GLY A 135 -0.81 -1.98 14.67
N SER A 136 0.45 -2.35 14.91
CA SER A 136 1.62 -1.52 14.64
C SER A 136 1.80 -1.17 13.16
N ASN A 137 2.52 -0.07 12.90
CA ASN A 137 2.89 0.44 11.57
C ASN A 137 1.73 1.06 10.75
N ALA A 138 0.52 1.13 11.32
CA ALA A 138 -0.65 1.69 10.66
C ALA A 138 -0.97 3.13 11.16
N MET A 139 0.08 3.95 11.35
CA MET A 139 -0.06 5.34 11.80
C MET A 139 -0.62 6.25 10.70
N GLY A 140 0.00 6.25 9.53
CA GLY A 140 -0.42 7.02 8.36
C GLY A 140 -1.61 6.41 7.63
N GLY A 141 -1.78 5.09 7.77
CA GLY A 141 -2.87 4.36 7.13
C GLY A 141 -2.58 2.88 6.95
N ALA A 142 -3.53 2.21 6.29
CA ALA A 142 -3.39 0.81 5.87
C ALA A 142 -3.79 0.66 4.40
N ILE A 143 -2.95 -0.02 3.63
CA ILE A 143 -3.19 -0.38 2.22
C ILE A 143 -3.48 -1.86 2.19
N ASN A 144 -4.70 -2.26 1.88
CA ASN A 144 -5.08 -3.66 1.79
C ASN A 144 -5.21 -4.08 0.33
N LEU A 145 -4.29 -4.92 -0.10
CA LEU A 145 -4.24 -5.52 -1.43
C LEU A 145 -5.06 -6.82 -1.38
N ILE A 146 -6.28 -6.78 -1.90
CA ILE A 146 -7.19 -7.93 -1.93
C ILE A 146 -6.87 -8.72 -3.19
N THR A 147 -6.47 -9.98 -3.03
CA THR A 147 -6.00 -10.81 -4.14
C THR A 147 -7.13 -11.42 -4.95
N ARG A 148 -6.86 -11.72 -6.21
CA ARG A 148 -7.79 -12.35 -7.13
C ARG A 148 -8.09 -13.80 -6.75
N LYS A 149 -9.28 -14.25 -7.13
CA LYS A 149 -9.69 -15.66 -7.13
C LYS A 149 -10.45 -15.97 -8.41
N ALA A 150 -10.40 -17.21 -8.88
CA ALA A 150 -11.24 -17.65 -10.00
C ALA A 150 -12.71 -17.63 -9.60
N THR A 151 -13.54 -16.93 -10.37
CA THR A 151 -14.99 -16.80 -10.12
C THR A 151 -15.85 -17.53 -11.14
N LYS A 152 -15.37 -17.70 -12.38
CA LYS A 152 -16.06 -18.38 -13.47
C LYS A 152 -15.58 -19.81 -13.59
N GLU A 153 -16.50 -20.74 -13.89
CA GLU A 153 -16.17 -22.15 -14.12
C GLU A 153 -15.22 -22.32 -15.31
N GLY A 154 -14.34 -23.33 -15.22
CA GLY A 154 -13.32 -23.64 -16.22
C GLY A 154 -12.05 -22.83 -16.12
N TRP A 155 -11.24 -22.90 -17.18
CA TRP A 155 -9.98 -22.19 -17.30
C TRP A 155 -10.18 -20.75 -17.78
N GLN A 156 -9.40 -19.86 -17.21
CA GLN A 156 -9.28 -18.46 -17.62
C GLN A 156 -7.81 -18.10 -17.59
N GLY A 157 -7.35 -17.34 -18.56
CA GLY A 157 -5.97 -16.92 -18.59
C GLY A 157 -5.80 -15.53 -19.20
N ALA A 158 -4.67 -14.91 -18.87
CA ALA A 158 -4.22 -13.68 -19.48
C ALA A 158 -2.70 -13.64 -19.54
N ALA A 159 -2.16 -13.05 -20.57
CA ALA A 159 -0.75 -12.74 -20.68
C ALA A 159 -0.59 -11.27 -21.10
N ASN A 160 0.40 -10.60 -20.54
CA ASN A 160 0.82 -9.27 -20.93
C ASN A 160 2.32 -9.29 -21.20
N MET A 161 2.75 -8.70 -22.32
CA MET A 161 4.16 -8.52 -22.65
C MET A 161 4.36 -7.11 -23.16
N GLY A 162 5.34 -6.41 -22.61
CA GLY A 162 5.72 -5.07 -23.02
C GLY A 162 7.23 -4.92 -23.14
N TYR A 163 7.67 -4.06 -24.04
CA TYR A 163 9.04 -3.65 -24.22
C TYR A 163 9.13 -2.14 -24.44
N GLY A 164 10.11 -1.49 -23.86
CA GLY A 164 10.19 -0.03 -23.85
C GLY A 164 11.60 0.55 -23.81
N SER A 165 11.65 1.84 -23.55
CA SER A 165 12.88 2.61 -23.41
C SER A 165 13.81 1.98 -22.37
N PHE A 166 15.11 2.18 -22.53
CA PHE A 166 16.16 1.69 -21.62
C PHE A 166 16.19 0.16 -21.48
N GLY A 167 15.80 -0.58 -22.53
CA GLY A 167 15.77 -2.03 -22.51
C GLY A 167 14.72 -2.60 -21.52
N THR A 168 13.73 -1.80 -21.13
CA THR A 168 12.71 -2.23 -20.17
C THR A 168 11.84 -3.34 -20.76
N PHE A 169 11.78 -4.47 -20.07
CA PHE A 169 10.90 -5.60 -20.38
C PHE A 169 9.92 -5.84 -19.23
N GLN A 170 8.66 -6.08 -19.61
CA GLN A 170 7.59 -6.41 -18.70
C GLN A 170 6.80 -7.61 -19.21
N GLY A 171 6.71 -8.67 -18.42
CA GLY A 171 5.98 -9.88 -18.75
C GLY A 171 5.14 -10.39 -17.61
N THR A 172 3.88 -10.75 -17.88
CA THR A 172 2.98 -11.36 -16.90
C THR A 172 2.18 -12.46 -17.57
N VAL A 173 2.07 -13.62 -16.91
CA VAL A 173 1.18 -14.71 -17.30
C VAL A 173 0.34 -15.09 -16.08
N ASN A 174 -0.98 -15.10 -16.27
CA ASN A 174 -1.94 -15.51 -15.26
C ASN A 174 -2.78 -16.67 -15.78
N ALA A 175 -2.98 -17.70 -14.94
CA ALA A 175 -3.91 -18.78 -15.18
C ALA A 175 -4.80 -18.97 -13.96
N ALA A 176 -6.10 -19.07 -14.15
CA ALA A 176 -7.06 -19.32 -13.09
C ALA A 176 -7.98 -20.48 -13.50
N TYR A 177 -8.34 -21.33 -12.55
CA TYR A 177 -9.22 -22.45 -12.76
C TYR A 177 -10.23 -22.53 -11.63
N LYS A 178 -11.49 -22.77 -11.98
CA LYS A 178 -12.55 -23.06 -11.03
C LYS A 178 -13.32 -24.30 -11.47
N GLN A 179 -13.61 -25.18 -10.53
CA GLN A 179 -14.53 -26.30 -10.71
C GLN A 179 -15.31 -26.50 -9.41
N ASP A 180 -16.61 -26.29 -9.48
CA ASP A 180 -17.51 -26.40 -8.34
C ASP A 180 -17.01 -25.60 -7.11
N LYS A 181 -16.53 -26.34 -6.10
CA LYS A 181 -16.06 -25.81 -4.81
C LYS A 181 -14.57 -25.44 -4.81
N PHE A 182 -13.81 -25.89 -5.79
CA PHE A 182 -12.37 -25.67 -5.88
C PHE A 182 -12.07 -24.50 -6.81
N HIS A 183 -11.10 -23.68 -6.43
CA HIS A 183 -10.51 -22.66 -7.28
C HIS A 183 -9.00 -22.55 -7.09
N SER A 184 -8.31 -22.20 -8.17
CA SER A 184 -6.89 -21.95 -8.15
C SER A 184 -6.53 -20.74 -9.03
N MET A 185 -5.40 -20.10 -8.71
CA MET A 185 -4.83 -19.02 -9.51
C MET A 185 -3.31 -19.10 -9.43
N LEU A 186 -2.67 -19.04 -10.59
CA LEU A 186 -1.21 -18.94 -10.75
C LEU A 186 -0.89 -17.64 -11.48
N SER A 187 0.13 -16.92 -11.02
CA SER A 187 0.68 -15.73 -11.68
C SER A 187 2.20 -15.82 -11.72
N LEU A 188 2.78 -15.51 -12.88
CA LEU A 188 4.22 -15.41 -13.09
C LEU A 188 4.51 -14.03 -13.67
N ASN A 189 5.48 -13.32 -13.10
CA ASN A 189 5.84 -11.98 -13.55
C ASN A 189 7.35 -11.88 -13.75
N LYS A 190 7.74 -11.13 -14.77
CA LYS A 190 9.12 -10.73 -15.07
C LYS A 190 9.14 -9.24 -15.34
N ASN A 191 10.05 -8.52 -14.68
CA ASN A 191 10.25 -7.09 -14.85
C ASN A 191 11.74 -6.78 -14.84
N SER A 192 12.24 -6.11 -15.88
CA SER A 192 13.66 -5.76 -15.95
C SER A 192 13.88 -4.46 -16.73
N THR A 193 14.98 -3.77 -16.44
CA THR A 193 15.47 -2.61 -17.17
C THR A 193 16.99 -2.55 -17.11
N ASN A 194 17.62 -1.97 -18.13
CA ASN A 194 19.05 -1.68 -18.12
C ASN A 194 19.40 -0.39 -17.37
N GLY A 195 18.36 0.34 -16.85
CA GLY A 195 18.55 1.62 -16.21
C GLY A 195 18.64 2.79 -17.20
N PHE A 196 18.44 4.01 -16.71
CA PHE A 196 18.47 5.23 -17.52
C PHE A 196 19.63 6.17 -17.18
N ARG A 197 20.30 5.94 -16.04
CA ARG A 197 21.45 6.74 -15.61
C ARG A 197 22.65 6.49 -16.52
N ALA A 198 23.29 7.56 -17.00
CA ALA A 198 24.50 7.48 -17.81
C ALA A 198 25.79 7.44 -16.97
N ASP A 199 25.70 7.88 -15.74
CA ASP A 199 26.80 8.07 -14.78
C ASP A 199 26.86 7.00 -13.69
N ALA A 200 25.89 6.06 -13.67
CA ALA A 200 25.78 5.03 -12.65
C ALA A 200 24.95 3.85 -13.16
N ASP A 201 25.07 2.69 -12.53
CA ASP A 201 24.20 1.55 -12.80
C ASP A 201 22.93 1.63 -11.94
N ASP A 202 21.76 1.73 -12.57
CA ASP A 202 20.43 1.68 -11.96
C ASP A 202 19.57 0.58 -12.58
N SER A 203 20.21 -0.47 -13.08
CA SER A 203 19.55 -1.62 -13.65
C SER A 203 18.77 -2.42 -12.60
N PHE A 204 17.73 -3.08 -13.06
CA PHE A 204 16.82 -3.87 -12.23
C PHE A 204 16.37 -5.14 -12.94
N ASP A 205 16.28 -6.21 -12.18
CA ASP A 205 15.74 -7.49 -12.63
C ASP A 205 14.92 -8.12 -11.51
N ASN A 206 13.66 -8.44 -11.79
CA ASN A 206 12.76 -9.11 -10.84
C ASN A 206 12.00 -10.25 -11.52
N THR A 207 11.91 -11.37 -10.82
CA THR A 207 11.05 -12.49 -11.17
C THR A 207 10.18 -12.83 -9.99
N SER A 208 8.88 -12.94 -10.19
CA SER A 208 7.95 -13.30 -9.12
C SER A 208 6.93 -14.35 -9.55
N ALA A 209 6.51 -15.15 -8.58
CA ALA A 209 5.50 -16.19 -8.72
C ALA A 209 4.50 -16.11 -7.57
N TYR A 210 3.22 -16.28 -7.88
CA TYR A 210 2.12 -16.33 -6.93
C TYR A 210 1.20 -17.50 -7.25
N LEU A 211 0.86 -18.29 -6.23
CA LEU A 211 -0.11 -19.39 -6.32
C LEU A 211 -1.12 -19.25 -5.20
N LYS A 212 -2.41 -19.27 -5.53
CA LYS A 212 -3.52 -19.34 -4.59
C LYS A 212 -4.40 -20.54 -4.89
N LEU A 213 -4.75 -21.26 -3.85
CA LEU A 213 -5.70 -22.38 -3.88
C LEU A 213 -6.83 -22.10 -2.92
N GLY A 214 -8.03 -22.54 -3.24
CA GLY A 214 -9.16 -22.40 -2.33
C GLY A 214 -10.22 -23.47 -2.53
N TYR A 215 -10.92 -23.79 -1.43
CA TYR A 215 -12.00 -24.75 -1.40
C TYR A 215 -13.15 -24.25 -0.52
N THR A 216 -14.36 -24.24 -1.08
CA THR A 216 -15.58 -23.83 -0.40
C THR A 216 -16.30 -25.08 0.10
N PHE A 217 -16.20 -25.39 1.40
CA PHE A 217 -16.86 -26.58 1.99
C PHE A 217 -18.37 -26.45 1.96
N SER A 218 -18.87 -25.27 2.32
CA SER A 218 -20.28 -24.88 2.31
C SER A 218 -20.40 -23.39 2.00
N PRO A 219 -21.59 -22.85 1.74
CA PRO A 219 -21.79 -21.40 1.61
C PRO A 219 -21.23 -20.58 2.78
N SER A 220 -21.15 -21.20 3.96
CA SER A 220 -20.72 -20.54 5.20
C SER A 220 -19.30 -20.89 5.65
N LEU A 221 -18.53 -21.71 4.92
CA LEU A 221 -17.19 -22.13 5.32
C LEU A 221 -16.28 -22.32 4.11
N ALA A 222 -15.17 -21.56 4.08
CA ALA A 222 -14.19 -21.67 3.00
C ALA A 222 -12.76 -21.66 3.55
N LEU A 223 -11.89 -22.43 2.90
CA LEU A 223 -10.45 -22.49 3.16
C LEU A 223 -9.71 -21.98 1.93
N SER A 224 -8.71 -21.15 2.11
CA SER A 224 -7.78 -20.78 1.06
C SER A 224 -6.34 -20.76 1.59
N GLY A 225 -5.40 -21.01 0.71
CA GLY A 225 -3.98 -20.87 0.99
C GLY A 225 -3.29 -20.24 -0.20
N ASP A 226 -2.23 -19.50 0.05
CA ASP A 226 -1.42 -18.90 -0.99
C ASP A 226 0.06 -18.89 -0.64
N VAL A 227 0.88 -18.88 -1.68
CA VAL A 227 2.33 -18.70 -1.60
C VAL A 227 2.76 -17.69 -2.65
N GLN A 228 3.73 -16.85 -2.31
CA GLN A 228 4.33 -15.87 -3.18
C GLN A 228 5.84 -15.83 -2.98
N PHE A 229 6.57 -15.66 -4.08
CA PHE A 229 8.01 -15.40 -4.09
C PHE A 229 8.28 -14.24 -5.05
N SER A 230 9.20 -13.37 -4.66
CA SER A 230 9.74 -12.29 -5.48
C SER A 230 11.24 -12.25 -5.26
N ASP A 231 11.99 -12.49 -6.32
CA ASP A 231 13.44 -12.49 -6.36
C ASP A 231 13.92 -11.34 -7.23
N ALA A 232 14.74 -10.46 -6.68
CA ALA A 232 15.13 -9.24 -7.34
C ALA A 232 16.63 -8.93 -7.18
N ILE A 233 17.19 -8.38 -8.24
CA ILE A 233 18.51 -7.77 -8.29
C ILE A 233 18.32 -6.31 -8.67
N TYR A 234 18.90 -5.41 -7.88
CA TYR A 234 18.89 -3.98 -8.09
C TYR A 234 20.30 -3.42 -7.97
N TYR A 235 20.69 -2.56 -8.89
CA TYR A 235 21.92 -1.78 -8.77
C TYR A 235 21.57 -0.40 -8.24
N GLN A 236 22.17 -0.06 -7.10
CA GLN A 236 21.93 1.22 -6.44
C GLN A 236 22.82 2.30 -7.04
N PRO A 237 22.26 3.27 -7.76
CA PRO A 237 23.07 4.19 -8.57
C PRO A 237 23.87 5.22 -7.76
N GLY A 238 23.58 5.39 -6.47
CA GLY A 238 24.10 6.51 -5.71
C GLY A 238 23.54 7.87 -6.17
N SER A 239 23.92 8.94 -5.47
CA SER A 239 23.56 10.31 -5.90
C SER A 239 24.43 10.76 -7.07
N THR A 240 24.02 11.84 -7.76
CA THR A 240 24.83 12.47 -8.82
C THR A 240 26.18 12.99 -8.34
N ASP A 241 26.28 13.34 -7.06
CA ASP A 241 27.55 13.77 -6.44
C ASP A 241 28.44 12.58 -6.04
N ALA A 242 27.89 11.39 -5.95
CA ALA A 242 28.58 10.16 -5.57
C ALA A 242 27.96 8.95 -6.32
N PRO A 243 28.11 8.90 -7.66
CA PRO A 243 27.56 7.82 -8.45
C PRO A 243 28.21 6.47 -8.12
N GLN A 244 27.43 5.39 -8.26
CA GLN A 244 27.86 4.03 -8.00
C GLN A 244 27.62 3.16 -9.24
N GLU A 245 28.62 2.42 -9.66
CA GLU A 245 28.51 1.49 -10.80
C GLU A 245 28.35 0.03 -10.37
N GLU A 246 28.69 -0.29 -9.13
CA GLU A 246 28.82 -1.69 -8.67
C GLU A 246 28.07 -1.99 -7.37
N ASP A 247 27.18 -1.13 -6.85
CA ASP A 247 26.41 -1.42 -5.62
C ASP A 247 25.24 -2.36 -5.92
N ARG A 248 25.58 -3.64 -6.14
CA ARG A 248 24.62 -4.70 -6.42
C ARG A 248 23.93 -5.16 -5.13
N ARG A 249 22.61 -5.24 -5.17
CA ARG A 249 21.75 -5.67 -4.07
C ARG A 249 20.80 -6.76 -4.54
N GLU A 250 20.92 -7.93 -3.93
CA GLU A 250 20.01 -9.06 -4.13
C GLU A 250 19.04 -9.16 -2.97
N TYR A 251 17.79 -9.45 -3.25
CA TYR A 251 16.81 -9.71 -2.22
C TYR A 251 15.71 -10.65 -2.69
N LEU A 252 15.42 -11.62 -1.82
CA LEU A 252 14.30 -12.53 -1.96
C LEU A 252 13.21 -12.17 -0.95
N ARG A 253 11.97 -12.12 -1.41
CA ARG A 253 10.81 -12.02 -0.53
C ARG A 253 9.87 -13.17 -0.76
N GLY A 254 9.58 -13.93 0.32
CA GLY A 254 8.64 -15.04 0.32
C GLY A 254 7.48 -14.79 1.27
N ARG A 255 6.32 -15.33 0.92
CA ARG A 255 5.11 -15.32 1.73
C ARG A 255 4.37 -16.63 1.58
N ALA A 256 3.86 -17.16 2.70
CA ALA A 256 2.90 -18.26 2.73
C ALA A 256 1.76 -17.91 3.69
N ALA A 257 0.53 -18.20 3.31
CA ALA A 257 -0.63 -17.88 4.12
C ALA A 257 -1.74 -18.94 3.99
N VAL A 258 -2.51 -19.10 5.07
CA VAL A 258 -3.72 -19.93 5.10
C VAL A 258 -4.82 -19.13 5.77
N SER A 259 -6.02 -19.14 5.18
CA SER A 259 -7.20 -18.46 5.66
C SER A 259 -8.38 -19.42 5.72
N LEU A 260 -8.96 -19.58 6.89
CA LEU A 260 -10.25 -20.24 7.11
C LEU A 260 -11.27 -19.16 7.42
N THR A 261 -12.28 -19.00 6.56
CA THR A 261 -13.33 -17.99 6.73
C THR A 261 -14.66 -18.66 7.05
N ASN A 262 -15.42 -18.06 7.96
CA ASN A 262 -16.79 -18.46 8.26
C ASN A 262 -17.76 -17.29 8.04
N ASP A 263 -18.99 -17.64 7.59
CA ASP A 263 -20.09 -16.71 7.37
C ASP A 263 -21.42 -17.42 7.72
N TRP A 264 -21.74 -17.41 9.02
CA TRP A 264 -23.01 -17.92 9.56
C TRP A 264 -23.96 -16.75 9.78
N GLU A 265 -25.22 -17.02 10.00
CA GLU A 265 -26.31 -16.02 10.06
C GLU A 265 -25.97 -14.77 10.90
N ASN A 266 -25.44 -14.96 12.13
CA ASN A 266 -25.13 -13.88 13.05
C ASN A 266 -23.64 -13.78 13.43
N VAL A 267 -22.80 -14.63 12.86
CA VAL A 267 -21.37 -14.72 13.19
C VAL A 267 -20.56 -14.95 11.93
N SER A 268 -19.72 -13.99 11.58
CA SER A 268 -18.77 -14.13 10.46
C SER A 268 -17.35 -13.78 10.90
N GLY A 269 -16.36 -14.35 10.26
CA GLY A 269 -15.00 -14.04 10.62
C GLY A 269 -13.95 -14.86 9.90
N ALA A 270 -12.74 -14.85 10.43
CA ALA A 270 -11.64 -15.60 9.86
C ALA A 270 -10.58 -16.00 10.90
N LEU A 271 -9.92 -17.11 10.62
CA LEU A 271 -8.61 -17.47 11.15
C LEU A 271 -7.59 -17.37 10.03
N LEU A 272 -6.61 -16.49 10.19
CA LEU A 272 -5.54 -16.24 9.22
C LEU A 272 -4.22 -16.66 9.86
N LEU A 273 -3.46 -17.50 9.17
CA LEU A 273 -2.09 -17.87 9.53
C LEU A 273 -1.17 -17.36 8.42
N PHE A 274 -0.04 -16.77 8.78
CA PHE A 274 0.90 -16.27 7.78
C PHE A 274 2.35 -16.44 8.21
N HIS A 275 3.22 -16.56 7.22
CA HIS A 275 4.66 -16.56 7.36
C HIS A 275 5.29 -15.81 6.20
N ASN A 276 5.86 -14.63 6.49
CA ASN A 276 6.65 -13.85 5.56
C ASN A 276 8.12 -14.03 5.92
N PHE A 277 8.98 -14.16 4.92
CA PHE A 277 10.42 -14.31 5.10
C PHE A 277 11.18 -13.65 3.95
N GLY A 278 12.44 -13.39 4.16
CA GLY A 278 13.28 -12.84 3.12
C GLY A 278 14.77 -12.86 3.44
N THR A 279 15.55 -12.64 2.40
CA THR A 279 17.00 -12.46 2.47
C THR A 279 17.38 -11.18 1.75
N HIS A 280 18.39 -10.50 2.26
CA HIS A 280 19.07 -9.39 1.57
C HIS A 280 20.56 -9.69 1.53
N GLU A 281 21.19 -9.44 0.39
CA GLU A 281 22.63 -9.58 0.18
C GLU A 281 23.12 -8.38 -0.64
N PHE A 282 23.97 -7.55 -0.03
CA PHE A 282 24.52 -6.35 -0.64
C PHE A 282 26.00 -6.52 -0.91
N GLN A 283 26.45 -6.05 -2.06
CA GLN A 283 27.87 -6.05 -2.41
C GLN A 283 28.75 -5.31 -1.38
N THR A 284 28.16 -4.35 -0.66
CA THR A 284 28.81 -3.64 0.45
C THR A 284 29.08 -4.52 1.69
N GLY A 285 28.77 -5.82 1.64
CA GLY A 285 29.02 -6.79 2.70
C GLY A 285 27.88 -6.95 3.71
N PHE A 286 26.78 -6.20 3.59
CA PHE A 286 25.60 -6.39 4.41
C PHE A 286 24.78 -7.57 3.91
N SER A 287 24.36 -8.44 4.85
CA SER A 287 23.39 -9.51 4.57
C SER A 287 22.40 -9.67 5.71
N SER A 288 21.20 -10.13 5.42
CA SER A 288 20.19 -10.42 6.43
C SER A 288 19.26 -11.54 6.04
N LYS A 289 18.73 -12.22 7.07
CA LYS A 289 17.60 -13.17 6.98
C LYS A 289 16.54 -12.74 7.96
N ASP A 290 15.35 -12.46 7.50
CA ASP A 290 14.25 -11.98 8.32
C ASP A 290 13.00 -12.85 8.20
N GLN A 291 12.16 -12.76 9.22
CA GLN A 291 10.85 -13.40 9.24
C GLN A 291 9.84 -12.54 9.97
N ASN A 292 8.58 -12.64 9.54
CA ASN A 292 7.41 -12.12 10.23
C ASN A 292 6.29 -13.14 10.09
N GLN A 293 5.94 -13.81 11.17
CA GLN A 293 4.92 -14.86 11.18
C GLN A 293 3.87 -14.57 12.24
N GLY A 294 2.65 -15.02 12.00
CA GLY A 294 1.61 -14.74 12.95
C GLY A 294 0.29 -15.43 12.66
N LEU A 295 -0.62 -15.10 13.56
CA LEU A 295 -2.01 -15.54 13.56
C LEU A 295 -2.89 -14.34 13.78
N THR A 296 -3.96 -14.21 13.01
CA THR A 296 -5.08 -13.30 13.25
C THR A 296 -6.35 -14.12 13.34
N PHE A 297 -7.06 -14.00 14.45
CA PHE A 297 -8.40 -14.56 14.60
C PHE A 297 -9.37 -13.46 14.94
N PHE A 298 -10.46 -13.36 14.21
CA PHE A 298 -11.52 -12.41 14.55
C PHE A 298 -12.90 -12.97 14.23
N GLN A 299 -13.90 -12.49 14.98
CA GLN A 299 -15.31 -12.77 14.75
C GLN A 299 -16.12 -11.48 14.81
N ASN A 300 -16.99 -11.32 13.85
CA ASN A 300 -18.02 -10.30 13.79
C ASN A 300 -19.32 -10.93 14.27
N ILE A 301 -19.93 -10.37 15.29
CA ILE A 301 -21.09 -10.92 15.98
C ILE A 301 -22.21 -9.88 15.92
N SER A 302 -23.37 -10.27 15.40
CA SER A 302 -24.57 -9.43 15.33
C SER A 302 -25.55 -9.85 16.42
N LEU A 303 -25.53 -9.13 17.57
CA LEU A 303 -26.40 -9.42 18.72
C LEU A 303 -27.72 -8.65 18.67
N LEU A 304 -27.68 -7.45 18.12
CA LEU A 304 -28.83 -6.55 18.02
C LEU A 304 -29.03 -6.13 16.55
N PRO A 305 -30.24 -5.72 16.15
CA PRO A 305 -30.48 -5.22 14.81
C PRO A 305 -29.52 -4.09 14.43
N LYS A 306 -28.92 -4.21 13.25
CA LYS A 306 -27.98 -3.21 12.70
C LYS A 306 -26.73 -2.95 13.58
N GLN A 307 -26.38 -3.91 14.43
CA GLN A 307 -25.17 -3.89 15.25
C GLN A 307 -24.20 -4.96 14.75
N VAL A 308 -22.91 -4.64 14.75
CA VAL A 308 -21.82 -5.61 14.59
C VAL A 308 -20.78 -5.34 15.68
N ILE A 309 -20.43 -6.38 16.41
CA ILE A 309 -19.34 -6.40 17.37
C ILE A 309 -18.23 -7.25 16.78
N THR A 310 -17.09 -6.64 16.48
CA THR A 310 -15.89 -7.35 16.05
C THR A 310 -14.98 -7.56 17.25
N VAL A 311 -14.66 -8.81 17.55
CA VAL A 311 -13.64 -9.17 18.55
C VAL A 311 -12.52 -9.90 17.85
N GLY A 312 -11.28 -9.65 18.27
CA GLY A 312 -10.16 -10.33 17.64
C GLY A 312 -8.91 -10.40 18.51
N ILE A 313 -8.07 -11.35 18.13
CA ILE A 313 -6.72 -11.56 18.68
C ILE A 313 -5.74 -11.67 17.53
N ASP A 314 -4.63 -10.96 17.64
CA ASP A 314 -3.47 -11.08 16.77
C ASP A 314 -2.27 -11.56 17.60
N TYR A 315 -1.51 -12.48 17.06
CA TYR A 315 -0.18 -12.84 17.54
C TYR A 315 0.82 -12.71 16.41
N LYS A 316 1.94 -12.04 16.69
CA LYS A 316 3.04 -11.88 15.73
C LYS A 316 4.37 -12.19 16.40
N ARG A 317 5.25 -12.83 15.64
CA ARG A 317 6.65 -13.01 15.98
C ARG A 317 7.48 -12.58 14.78
N PHE A 318 8.27 -11.55 14.95
CA PHE A 318 9.05 -10.96 13.86
C PHE A 318 10.48 -10.63 14.29
N GLY A 319 11.37 -10.53 13.31
CA GLY A 319 12.78 -10.25 13.51
C GLY A 319 13.65 -11.01 12.54
N GLY A 320 14.88 -11.28 12.95
CA GLY A 320 15.83 -11.97 12.10
C GLY A 320 17.27 -11.84 12.57
N LYS A 321 18.20 -12.08 11.64
CA LYS A 321 19.63 -12.00 11.84
C LYS A 321 20.27 -11.22 10.70
N ALA A 322 21.13 -10.27 11.03
CA ALA A 322 21.87 -9.47 10.05
C ALA A 322 23.38 -9.60 10.28
N PHE A 323 24.13 -9.45 9.21
CA PHE A 323 25.60 -9.50 9.19
C PHE A 323 26.15 -8.34 8.38
N ASN A 324 27.33 -7.88 8.73
CA ASN A 324 28.15 -7.03 7.87
C ASN A 324 29.62 -7.23 8.27
N GLU A 325 30.34 -8.00 7.47
CA GLU A 325 31.74 -8.37 7.76
C GLU A 325 32.73 -7.25 7.39
N THR A 326 32.33 -6.27 6.60
CA THR A 326 33.20 -5.16 6.18
C THR A 326 33.28 -4.05 7.23
N LEU A 327 32.30 -3.97 8.15
CA LEU A 327 32.30 -2.96 9.20
C LEU A 327 33.35 -3.29 10.30
N PRO A 328 33.97 -2.28 10.91
CA PRO A 328 34.82 -2.48 12.08
C PRO A 328 33.99 -2.92 13.30
N PRO A 329 34.60 -3.63 14.30
CA PRO A 329 33.87 -4.17 15.45
C PRO A 329 32.92 -3.21 16.17
N PRO A 330 33.23 -1.93 16.44
CA PRO A 330 32.29 -1.03 17.11
C PRO A 330 31.00 -0.77 16.29
N ALA A 331 31.08 -0.85 14.96
CA ALA A 331 29.92 -0.66 14.07
C ALA A 331 29.09 -1.94 13.88
N ARG A 332 29.52 -3.08 14.44
CA ARG A 332 28.83 -4.38 14.35
C ARG A 332 27.87 -4.64 15.51
N THR A 333 27.45 -3.65 16.26
CA THR A 333 26.52 -3.81 17.39
C THR A 333 25.29 -4.62 16.94
N GLY A 334 24.99 -5.72 17.67
CA GLY A 334 23.86 -6.62 17.41
C GLY A 334 23.95 -7.47 16.14
N LEU A 335 24.95 -7.23 15.27
CA LEU A 335 25.14 -8.04 14.06
C LEU A 335 25.69 -9.42 14.43
N GLY A 336 25.23 -10.46 13.72
CA GLY A 336 25.58 -11.85 13.98
C GLY A 336 24.69 -12.53 15.01
N GLU A 337 23.82 -11.80 15.70
CA GLU A 337 22.87 -12.33 16.68
C GLU A 337 21.45 -12.39 16.09
N GLN A 338 20.63 -13.29 16.63
CA GLN A 338 19.23 -13.39 16.24
C GLN A 338 18.36 -12.61 17.21
N HIS A 339 17.63 -11.63 16.70
CA HIS A 339 16.70 -10.81 17.47
C HIS A 339 15.26 -11.10 17.04
N LEU A 340 14.40 -11.45 18.00
CA LEU A 340 12.99 -11.77 17.77
C LEU A 340 12.12 -11.05 18.78
N ILE A 341 11.05 -10.42 18.29
CA ILE A 341 10.05 -9.70 19.08
C ILE A 341 8.72 -10.45 18.97
N ASN A 342 8.04 -10.62 20.11
CA ASN A 342 6.70 -11.18 20.16
C ASN A 342 5.70 -10.07 20.52
N GLU A 343 4.57 -10.06 19.83
CA GLU A 343 3.48 -9.11 20.06
C GLU A 343 2.15 -9.88 20.06
N THR A 344 1.34 -9.65 21.09
CA THR A 344 -0.01 -10.20 21.22
C THR A 344 -0.98 -9.07 21.47
N ASP A 345 -2.01 -8.99 20.64
CA ASP A 345 -2.98 -7.91 20.69
C ASP A 345 -4.39 -8.47 20.83
N LEU A 346 -5.20 -7.79 21.63
CA LEU A 346 -6.64 -8.03 21.75
C LEU A 346 -7.39 -6.78 21.32
N TYR A 347 -8.44 -6.92 20.55
CA TYR A 347 -9.25 -5.77 20.17
C TYR A 347 -10.73 -6.07 20.13
N ILE A 348 -11.50 -5.02 20.36
CA ILE A 348 -12.95 -5.00 20.17
C ILE A 348 -13.34 -3.72 19.45
N GLN A 349 -14.25 -3.85 18.49
CA GLN A 349 -14.88 -2.73 17.80
C GLN A 349 -16.38 -2.96 17.75
N VAL A 350 -17.16 -1.95 18.11
CA VAL A 350 -18.62 -1.97 18.02
C VAL A 350 -19.04 -0.98 16.95
N GLN A 351 -19.87 -1.45 16.04
CA GLN A 351 -20.52 -0.66 15.00
C GLN A 351 -22.02 -0.75 15.22
N GLN A 352 -22.69 0.39 15.29
CA GLN A 352 -24.12 0.49 15.50
C GLN A 352 -24.75 1.51 14.56
N ASP A 353 -25.70 1.06 13.75
CA ASP A 353 -26.54 1.98 12.99
C ASP A 353 -27.76 2.37 13.84
N LEU A 354 -27.95 3.65 14.04
CA LEU A 354 -29.08 4.26 14.72
C LEU A 354 -30.06 4.80 13.67
N GLY A 355 -31.14 4.06 13.46
CA GLY A 355 -32.06 4.30 12.35
C GLY A 355 -31.40 4.04 11.00
N GLU A 356 -31.71 4.89 10.01
CA GLU A 356 -31.16 4.80 8.64
C GLU A 356 -30.03 5.82 8.38
N ARG A 357 -29.88 6.80 9.27
CA ARG A 357 -29.06 7.99 9.01
C ARG A 357 -27.77 8.08 9.80
N LEU A 358 -27.67 7.45 10.96
CA LEU A 358 -26.52 7.59 11.83
C LEU A 358 -25.84 6.23 12.04
N SER A 359 -24.58 6.12 11.65
CA SER A 359 -23.71 4.99 11.94
C SER A 359 -22.63 5.44 12.92
N LEU A 360 -22.50 4.73 14.03
CA LEU A 360 -21.46 4.95 15.05
C LEU A 360 -20.49 3.79 15.05
N ASN A 361 -19.22 4.06 15.25
CA ASN A 361 -18.24 3.05 15.57
C ASN A 361 -17.39 3.47 16.78
N ALA A 362 -17.04 2.50 17.62
CA ALA A 362 -16.10 2.71 18.72
C ALA A 362 -15.28 1.44 18.86
N GLY A 363 -13.99 1.59 19.12
CA GLY A 363 -13.10 0.45 19.25
C GLY A 363 -11.94 0.72 20.19
N VAL A 364 -11.39 -0.34 20.71
CA VAL A 364 -10.17 -0.31 21.51
C VAL A 364 -9.31 -1.53 21.21
N ARG A 365 -8.00 -1.33 21.13
CA ARG A 365 -6.98 -2.38 21.02
C ARG A 365 -6.03 -2.30 22.20
N LYS A 366 -5.76 -3.43 22.83
CA LYS A 366 -4.68 -3.61 23.79
C LYS A 366 -3.57 -4.40 23.14
N VAL A 367 -2.40 -3.81 23.07
CA VAL A 367 -1.17 -4.41 22.58
C VAL A 367 -0.32 -4.87 23.76
N GLN A 368 0.30 -6.04 23.68
CA GLN A 368 1.30 -6.54 24.62
C GLN A 368 2.53 -6.99 23.82
N ASN A 369 3.63 -6.27 23.98
CA ASN A 369 4.87 -6.51 23.26
C ASN A 369 5.98 -6.92 24.24
N SER A 370 6.85 -7.84 23.79
CA SER A 370 7.94 -8.40 24.62
C SER A 370 9.03 -7.37 24.98
N GLN A 371 9.11 -6.24 24.29
CA GLN A 371 10.18 -5.23 24.51
C GLN A 371 9.71 -4.05 25.37
N TYR A 372 8.59 -3.44 25.05
CA TYR A 372 8.12 -2.21 25.71
C TYR A 372 6.86 -2.40 26.57
N GLY A 373 6.33 -3.64 26.66
CA GLY A 373 5.13 -3.91 27.48
C GLY A 373 3.83 -3.56 26.78
N GLY A 374 2.89 -2.96 27.51
CA GLY A 374 1.51 -2.76 27.07
C GLY A 374 1.20 -1.37 26.52
N LYS A 375 0.31 -1.30 25.51
CA LYS A 375 -0.30 -0.05 24.99
C LYS A 375 -1.80 -0.24 24.78
N VAL A 376 -2.55 0.86 24.88
CA VAL A 376 -4.00 0.90 24.63
C VAL A 376 -4.32 1.96 23.59
N LEU A 377 -5.08 1.58 22.57
CA LEU A 377 -5.40 2.38 21.41
C LEU A 377 -6.91 2.53 21.27
N PRO A 378 -7.52 3.61 21.74
CA PRO A 378 -8.93 3.88 21.54
C PRO A 378 -9.19 4.56 20.19
N GLY A 379 -10.41 4.43 19.69
CA GLY A 379 -10.89 5.18 18.55
C GLY A 379 -12.41 5.22 18.49
N PHE A 380 -12.90 6.29 17.90
CA PHE A 380 -14.32 6.57 17.75
C PHE A 380 -14.58 7.20 16.37
N GLY A 381 -15.74 6.94 15.82
CA GLY A 381 -16.15 7.54 14.56
C GLY A 381 -17.65 7.56 14.37
N LEU A 382 -18.11 8.47 13.52
CA LEU A 382 -19.51 8.60 13.14
C LEU A 382 -19.64 8.89 11.63
N ALA A 383 -20.73 8.41 11.04
CA ALA A 383 -21.18 8.79 9.71
C ALA A 383 -22.66 9.17 9.81
N PHE A 384 -22.99 10.39 9.41
CA PHE A 384 -24.35 10.94 9.46
C PHE A 384 -24.86 11.27 8.07
N GLN A 385 -25.87 10.56 7.60
CA GLN A 385 -26.54 10.80 6.34
C GLN A 385 -27.53 11.95 6.49
N ALA A 386 -27.07 13.18 6.18
CA ALA A 386 -27.87 14.39 6.29
C ALA A 386 -28.96 14.46 5.19
N ALA A 387 -28.65 13.94 3.99
CA ALA A 387 -29.57 13.82 2.87
C ALA A 387 -29.36 12.47 2.16
N LYS A 388 -30.24 12.07 1.24
CA LYS A 388 -30.12 10.81 0.49
C LYS A 388 -28.75 10.67 -0.20
N ASN A 389 -28.17 11.77 -0.60
CA ASN A 389 -26.94 11.85 -1.38
C ASN A 389 -25.77 12.49 -0.62
N VAL A 390 -25.92 12.92 0.64
CA VAL A 390 -24.85 13.57 1.41
C VAL A 390 -24.67 12.90 2.76
N THR A 391 -23.46 12.47 3.06
CA THR A 391 -23.06 11.88 4.33
C THR A 391 -21.88 12.65 4.93
N PHE A 392 -22.02 13.16 6.12
CA PHE A 392 -20.93 13.71 6.92
C PHE A 392 -20.25 12.59 7.70
N LYS A 393 -18.93 12.68 7.81
CA LYS A 393 -18.11 11.72 8.53
C LYS A 393 -17.19 12.45 9.50
N ALA A 394 -16.94 11.87 10.67
CA ALA A 394 -15.92 12.33 11.59
C ALA A 394 -15.33 11.14 12.33
N SER A 395 -14.03 11.19 12.61
CA SER A 395 -13.36 10.18 13.42
C SER A 395 -12.21 10.76 14.24
N SER A 396 -11.90 10.06 15.33
CA SER A 396 -10.75 10.32 16.18
C SER A 396 -10.18 9.00 16.64
N SER A 397 -8.93 8.70 16.29
CA SER A 397 -8.31 7.40 16.57
C SER A 397 -6.86 7.56 16.95
N LYS A 398 -6.42 6.71 17.89
CA LYS A 398 -5.02 6.58 18.27
C LYS A 398 -4.36 5.49 17.44
N ALA A 399 -3.14 5.75 16.96
CA ALA A 399 -2.32 4.77 16.26
C ALA A 399 -0.89 4.78 16.81
N PHE A 400 -0.10 3.78 16.46
CA PHE A 400 1.26 3.62 16.95
C PHE A 400 2.16 2.87 15.95
N ARG A 401 3.47 3.02 16.18
CA ARG A 401 4.52 2.19 15.56
C ARG A 401 5.41 1.60 16.64
N SER A 402 5.55 0.29 16.67
CA SER A 402 6.56 -0.39 17.48
C SER A 402 7.95 -0.06 16.98
N PRO A 403 8.95 0.13 17.88
CA PRO A 403 10.34 0.12 17.46
C PRO A 403 10.66 -1.17 16.71
N SER A 404 11.41 -1.08 15.61
CA SER A 404 11.85 -2.22 14.83
C SER A 404 13.06 -2.90 15.48
N VAL A 405 13.44 -4.08 14.99
CA VAL A 405 14.65 -4.76 15.45
C VAL A 405 15.89 -3.90 15.21
N VAL A 406 15.94 -3.16 14.10
CA VAL A 406 17.07 -2.25 13.85
C VAL A 406 17.11 -1.09 14.83
N ASP A 407 15.96 -0.54 15.21
CA ASP A 407 15.89 0.56 16.19
C ASP A 407 16.40 0.11 17.57
N LEU A 408 16.11 -1.13 17.95
CA LEU A 408 16.39 -1.66 19.29
C LEU A 408 17.78 -2.29 19.44
N PHE A 409 18.25 -3.02 18.44
CA PHE A 409 19.37 -3.94 18.62
C PHE A 409 20.51 -3.79 17.64
N LEU A 410 20.26 -3.27 16.42
CA LEU A 410 21.28 -3.28 15.36
C LEU A 410 21.93 -1.92 15.17
N PHE A 411 23.25 -1.95 14.94
CA PHE A 411 24.09 -0.79 14.74
C PHE A 411 24.28 0.08 16.01
N PRO A 412 25.34 0.91 16.04
CA PRO A 412 25.64 1.75 17.20
C PRO A 412 24.56 2.77 17.59
N THR A 413 23.62 3.03 16.68
CA THR A 413 22.49 3.94 16.89
C THR A 413 21.30 3.29 17.63
N SER A 414 21.32 1.97 17.84
CA SER A 414 20.24 1.23 18.50
C SER A 414 20.09 1.57 19.99
N ASN A 415 18.86 1.39 20.48
CA ASN A 415 18.54 1.63 21.89
C ASN A 415 17.37 0.74 22.34
N GLU A 416 17.65 -0.22 23.22
CA GLU A 416 16.64 -1.15 23.75
C GLU A 416 15.57 -0.49 24.63
N MET A 417 15.81 0.74 25.09
CA MET A 417 14.87 1.50 25.94
C MET A 417 13.80 2.25 25.14
N LEU A 418 13.81 2.16 23.81
CA LEU A 418 12.85 2.85 22.96
C LEU A 418 11.41 2.43 23.24
N GLN A 419 10.54 3.43 23.27
CA GLN A 419 9.09 3.28 23.40
C GLN A 419 8.43 3.41 22.02
N PRO A 420 7.20 2.89 21.84
CA PRO A 420 6.46 3.11 20.62
C PRO A 420 6.24 4.58 20.31
N GLU A 421 6.30 4.92 19.01
CA GLU A 421 5.78 6.18 18.50
C GLU A 421 4.26 6.16 18.58
N GLU A 422 3.63 7.27 18.90
CA GLU A 422 2.18 7.39 19.03
C GLU A 422 1.64 8.53 18.17
N LEU A 423 0.41 8.38 17.72
CA LEU A 423 -0.29 9.36 16.89
C LEU A 423 -1.76 9.46 17.30
N TRP A 424 -2.28 10.66 17.42
CA TRP A 424 -3.72 10.93 17.34
C TRP A 424 -4.06 11.50 15.97
N ASN A 425 -5.02 10.86 15.29
CA ASN A 425 -5.59 11.35 14.03
C ASN A 425 -7.05 11.75 14.26
N HIS A 426 -7.36 12.99 13.91
CA HIS A 426 -8.71 13.53 13.90
C HIS A 426 -9.07 13.89 12.45
N GLU A 427 -10.24 13.51 12.00
CA GLU A 427 -10.70 13.87 10.67
C GLU A 427 -12.20 14.17 10.67
N ALA A 428 -12.61 15.09 9.79
CA ALA A 428 -14.00 15.41 9.55
C ALA A 428 -14.19 15.85 8.09
N GLY A 429 -15.33 15.51 7.51
CA GLY A 429 -15.63 15.87 6.14
C GLY A 429 -16.97 15.33 5.66
N PHE A 430 -17.13 15.27 4.34
CA PHE A 430 -18.35 14.75 3.76
C PHE A 430 -18.08 13.96 2.47
N GLN A 431 -19.03 13.10 2.13
CA GLN A 431 -19.15 12.39 0.86
C GLN A 431 -20.51 12.75 0.25
N ALA A 432 -20.52 13.13 -1.01
CA ALA A 432 -21.73 13.45 -1.74
C ALA A 432 -21.81 12.67 -3.06
N LEU A 433 -22.98 12.12 -3.36
CA LEU A 433 -23.26 11.32 -4.54
C LEU A 433 -24.34 12.00 -5.37
N PHE A 434 -24.04 12.29 -6.64
CA PHE A 434 -24.95 12.97 -7.57
C PHE A 434 -25.15 12.16 -8.85
N MET A 435 -26.11 12.56 -9.68
CA MET A 435 -26.36 11.98 -11.01
C MET A 435 -26.53 10.45 -10.95
N ASP A 436 -27.40 9.96 -10.07
CA ASP A 436 -27.60 8.53 -9.83
C ASP A 436 -26.28 7.80 -9.51
N ARG A 437 -25.43 8.44 -8.66
CA ARG A 437 -24.11 7.96 -8.20
C ARG A 437 -23.02 7.92 -9.28
N LYS A 438 -23.25 8.54 -10.43
CA LYS A 438 -22.19 8.71 -11.45
C LYS A 438 -21.13 9.71 -11.04
N LEU A 439 -21.46 10.66 -10.17
CA LEU A 439 -20.55 11.65 -9.62
C LEU A 439 -20.45 11.48 -8.11
N GLU A 440 -19.26 11.15 -7.63
CA GLU A 440 -18.91 11.12 -6.21
C GLU A 440 -17.94 12.26 -5.91
N ILE A 441 -18.21 13.00 -4.85
CA ILE A 441 -17.33 14.04 -4.30
C ILE A 441 -17.09 13.72 -2.84
N GLU A 442 -15.82 13.62 -2.45
CA GLU A 442 -15.40 13.46 -1.06
C GLU A 442 -14.44 14.59 -0.68
N VAL A 443 -14.66 15.22 0.46
CA VAL A 443 -13.76 16.23 1.03
C VAL A 443 -13.56 15.91 2.51
N MET A 444 -12.28 15.79 2.92
CA MET A 444 -11.89 15.46 4.29
C MET A 444 -10.82 16.43 4.78
N ALA A 445 -11.05 17.07 5.92
CA ALA A 445 -10.02 17.77 6.68
C ALA A 445 -9.46 16.84 7.74
N PHE A 446 -8.16 16.93 8.01
CA PHE A 446 -7.49 16.12 9.01
C PHE A 446 -6.49 16.90 9.86
N LEU A 447 -6.26 16.38 11.07
CA LEU A 447 -5.21 16.80 12.01
C LEU A 447 -4.57 15.55 12.60
N ALA A 448 -3.28 15.36 12.33
CA ALA A 448 -2.47 14.26 12.83
C ALA A 448 -1.38 14.79 13.75
N LYS A 449 -1.41 14.42 15.02
CA LYS A 449 -0.41 14.81 16.03
C LYS A 449 0.31 13.57 16.52
N GLY A 450 1.62 13.53 16.28
CA GLY A 450 2.48 12.42 16.70
C GLY A 450 3.48 12.85 17.77
N ASP A 451 3.71 11.93 18.70
CA ASP A 451 4.65 12.08 19.80
C ASP A 451 5.55 10.85 19.91
N ASN A 452 6.65 10.99 20.68
CA ASN A 452 7.62 9.91 20.89
C ASN A 452 8.28 9.40 19.59
N LEU A 453 8.41 10.24 18.56
CA LEU A 453 9.09 9.82 17.33
C LEU A 453 10.53 9.43 17.63
N ILE A 454 10.94 8.29 17.08
CA ILE A 454 12.30 7.80 17.21
C ILE A 454 13.18 8.60 16.25
N GLN A 455 14.17 9.29 16.82
CA GLN A 455 15.12 10.12 16.10
C GLN A 455 16.54 9.80 16.56
N VAL A 456 17.47 9.74 15.60
CA VAL A 456 18.90 9.68 15.85
C VAL A 456 19.46 11.07 15.59
N ASN A 457 19.90 11.76 16.64
CA ASN A 457 20.54 13.06 16.49
C ASN A 457 22.06 12.87 16.48
N PRO A 458 22.74 13.16 15.36
CA PRO A 458 24.18 12.98 15.23
C PRO A 458 25.01 13.88 16.15
N ILE A 459 24.43 14.98 16.67
CA ILE A 459 25.10 15.88 17.62
C ILE A 459 25.21 15.24 19.02
N ASN A 460 24.33 14.28 19.34
CA ASN A 460 24.38 13.56 20.61
C ASN A 460 25.60 12.62 20.64
N THR A 461 26.25 12.53 21.77
CA THR A 461 27.37 11.61 21.99
C THR A 461 27.03 10.65 23.12
N PRO A 462 26.80 9.34 22.85
CA PRO A 462 26.76 8.69 21.54
C PRO A 462 25.47 9.03 20.75
N PRO A 463 25.49 8.94 19.41
CA PRO A 463 24.33 9.20 18.55
C PRO A 463 23.38 8.00 18.55
N ILE A 464 22.66 7.78 19.65
CA ILE A 464 21.68 6.70 19.79
C ILE A 464 20.26 7.18 19.52
N GLY A 465 19.38 6.28 19.11
CA GLY A 465 17.96 6.53 18.93
C GLY A 465 17.27 6.95 20.24
N ARG A 466 16.42 7.96 20.18
CA ARG A 466 15.66 8.48 21.32
C ARG A 466 14.23 8.83 20.92
N ASN A 467 13.28 8.71 21.84
CA ASN A 467 11.90 9.15 21.68
C ASN A 467 11.78 10.65 21.97
N THR A 468 12.29 11.48 21.10
CA THR A 468 12.34 12.96 21.29
C THR A 468 11.56 13.74 20.24
N GLY A 469 11.15 13.09 19.16
CA GLY A 469 10.45 13.75 18.07
C GLY A 469 8.96 13.92 18.29
N SER A 470 8.41 14.98 17.73
CA SER A 470 6.97 15.21 17.60
C SER A 470 6.68 15.84 16.24
N PHE A 471 5.44 15.72 15.78
CA PHE A 471 4.96 16.41 14.59
C PHE A 471 3.49 16.78 14.71
N SER A 472 3.07 17.77 13.94
CA SER A 472 1.67 18.13 13.78
C SER A 472 1.40 18.43 12.32
N ASN A 473 0.79 17.48 11.63
CA ASN A 473 0.40 17.62 10.24
C ASN A 473 -1.10 17.89 10.16
N ASN A 474 -1.50 18.83 9.31
CA ASN A 474 -2.90 19.12 9.07
C ASN A 474 -3.12 19.39 7.57
N GLY A 475 -4.35 19.23 7.10
CA GLY A 475 -4.62 19.44 5.70
C GLY A 475 -6.03 19.14 5.28
N ILE A 476 -6.25 19.21 3.97
CA ILE A 476 -7.51 18.92 3.31
C ILE A 476 -7.23 18.00 2.13
N GLU A 477 -8.03 16.96 2.01
CA GLU A 477 -8.03 16.03 0.89
C GLU A 477 -9.38 16.10 0.18
N SER A 478 -9.36 16.09 -1.14
CA SER A 478 -10.55 16.03 -1.96
C SER A 478 -10.41 14.99 -3.07
N GLN A 479 -11.49 14.31 -3.38
CA GLN A 479 -11.59 13.39 -4.50
C GLN A 479 -12.88 13.66 -5.24
N ILE A 480 -12.79 13.79 -6.56
CA ILE A 480 -13.92 13.81 -7.48
C ILE A 480 -13.80 12.59 -8.37
N ARG A 481 -14.78 11.69 -8.31
CA ARG A 481 -14.86 10.54 -9.18
C ARG A 481 -16.10 10.66 -10.05
N PHE A 482 -15.92 10.58 -11.35
CA PHE A 482 -17.00 10.62 -12.32
C PHE A 482 -16.98 9.40 -13.22
N ARG A 483 -18.11 8.73 -13.33
CA ARG A 483 -18.34 7.61 -14.24
C ARG A 483 -19.63 7.84 -15.00
N SER A 484 -19.50 8.41 -16.21
CA SER A 484 -20.66 8.67 -17.08
C SER A 484 -21.23 7.35 -17.64
N SER A 485 -20.33 6.45 -18.04
CA SER A 485 -20.62 5.14 -18.63
C SER A 485 -19.40 4.26 -18.47
N GLU A 486 -19.42 3.04 -19.01
CA GLU A 486 -18.22 2.21 -19.12
C GLU A 486 -17.15 2.83 -20.04
N LEU A 487 -17.56 3.77 -20.91
CA LEU A 487 -16.70 4.40 -21.91
C LEU A 487 -15.96 5.61 -21.35
N TRP A 488 -16.52 6.29 -20.34
CA TRP A 488 -15.99 7.58 -19.86
C TRP A 488 -15.99 7.60 -18.34
N GLN A 489 -14.79 7.58 -17.76
CA GLN A 489 -14.59 7.73 -16.32
C GLN A 489 -13.34 8.54 -16.03
N PHE A 490 -13.34 9.28 -14.91
CA PHE A 490 -12.15 9.94 -14.40
C PHE A 490 -12.16 10.06 -12.88
N VAL A 491 -10.98 10.21 -12.33
CA VAL A 491 -10.72 10.57 -10.93
C VAL A 491 -9.82 11.78 -10.90
N LEU A 492 -10.21 12.79 -10.13
CA LEU A 492 -9.39 13.94 -9.79
C LEU A 492 -9.18 13.95 -8.28
N ASN A 493 -7.94 13.91 -7.84
CA ASN A 493 -7.54 13.98 -6.45
C ASN A 493 -6.74 15.25 -6.19
N TYR A 494 -7.01 15.90 -5.07
CA TYR A 494 -6.20 17.00 -4.58
C TYR A 494 -5.98 16.85 -3.10
N ALA A 495 -4.75 17.05 -2.63
CA ALA A 495 -4.40 17.15 -1.24
C ALA A 495 -3.55 18.39 -0.97
N TYR A 496 -3.91 19.12 0.06
CA TYR A 496 -3.08 20.11 0.71
C TYR A 496 -2.63 19.55 2.05
N VAL A 497 -1.31 19.50 2.26
CA VAL A 497 -0.70 18.99 3.49
C VAL A 497 0.26 20.03 4.05
N ASN A 498 -0.07 20.57 5.21
CA ASN A 498 0.85 21.36 6.01
C ASN A 498 1.55 20.42 6.97
N ALA A 499 2.72 19.93 6.59
CA ALA A 499 3.54 19.02 7.39
C ALA A 499 4.60 19.79 8.19
N SER A 500 5.01 19.20 9.33
CA SER A 500 6.12 19.74 10.15
C SER A 500 7.43 19.79 9.35
N GLU A 501 8.30 20.73 9.64
CA GLU A 501 9.52 21.04 8.88
C GLU A 501 10.51 19.87 8.73
N ASN A 502 10.50 18.92 9.63
CA ASN A 502 11.37 17.74 9.62
C ASN A 502 10.78 16.52 8.90
N VAL A 503 9.68 16.70 8.15
CA VAL A 503 9.02 15.61 7.41
C VAL A 503 9.48 15.65 5.94
N LEU A 504 10.06 14.53 5.47
CA LEU A 504 10.40 14.32 4.06
C LEU A 504 9.26 13.61 3.31
N PHE A 505 9.27 13.72 1.99
CA PHE A 505 8.32 13.05 1.09
C PHE A 505 6.85 13.36 1.39
N ALA A 506 6.59 14.61 1.77
CA ALA A 506 5.27 15.14 2.05
C ALA A 506 5.05 16.42 1.23
N PRO A 507 4.60 16.33 -0.03
CA PRO A 507 4.35 17.51 -0.83
C PRO A 507 3.24 18.37 -0.21
N THR A 508 3.43 19.69 -0.21
CA THR A 508 2.42 20.64 0.28
C THR A 508 1.17 20.59 -0.59
N HIS A 509 1.34 20.47 -1.91
CA HIS A 509 0.27 20.34 -2.88
C HIS A 509 0.48 19.08 -3.73
N ASN A 510 -0.52 18.24 -3.81
CA ASN A 510 -0.51 17.03 -4.63
C ASN A 510 -1.85 16.94 -5.38
N LEU A 511 -1.81 17.17 -6.69
CA LEU A 511 -2.97 17.05 -7.56
C LEU A 511 -2.71 15.94 -8.58
N ASN A 512 -3.62 14.99 -8.67
CA ASN A 512 -3.57 13.88 -9.61
C ASN A 512 -4.88 13.78 -10.37
N PHE A 513 -4.78 13.59 -11.67
CA PHE A 513 -5.89 13.28 -12.56
C PHE A 513 -5.61 11.98 -13.30
N GLN A 514 -6.58 11.11 -13.34
CA GLN A 514 -6.59 9.94 -14.21
C GLN A 514 -7.94 9.83 -14.89
N GLY A 515 -7.93 9.63 -16.20
CA GLY A 515 -9.14 9.37 -16.99
C GLY A 515 -8.99 8.12 -17.85
N ASP A 516 -10.12 7.53 -18.22
CA ASP A 516 -10.24 6.52 -19.26
C ASP A 516 -11.34 6.94 -20.22
N PHE A 517 -11.00 7.07 -21.49
CA PHE A 517 -11.90 7.49 -22.55
C PHE A 517 -11.89 6.45 -23.66
N SER A 518 -12.95 5.66 -23.75
CA SER A 518 -13.09 4.62 -24.76
C SER A 518 -14.02 5.05 -25.88
N ILE A 519 -13.57 4.87 -27.13
CA ILE A 519 -14.33 5.13 -28.35
C ILE A 519 -14.13 3.93 -29.28
N ASN A 520 -15.18 3.15 -29.50
CA ASN A 520 -15.13 1.92 -30.27
C ASN A 520 -14.06 0.95 -29.71
N LYS A 521 -13.00 0.71 -30.48
CA LYS A 521 -11.89 -0.17 -30.15
C LYS A 521 -10.70 0.53 -29.48
N PHE A 522 -10.75 1.86 -29.36
CA PHE A 522 -9.68 2.66 -28.77
C PHE A 522 -10.01 3.06 -27.34
N THR A 523 -9.03 2.95 -26.46
CA THR A 523 -9.08 3.56 -25.13
C THR A 523 -7.86 4.45 -24.97
N ILE A 524 -8.08 5.68 -24.53
CA ILE A 524 -7.04 6.65 -24.20
C ILE A 524 -7.12 6.92 -22.72
N SER A 525 -6.01 6.75 -22.02
CA SER A 525 -5.90 6.95 -20.57
C SER A 525 -4.82 7.99 -20.27
N PRO A 526 -5.19 9.28 -20.11
CA PRO A 526 -4.29 10.31 -19.60
C PRO A 526 -4.12 10.18 -18.09
N PHE A 527 -2.88 10.45 -17.63
CA PHE A 527 -2.49 10.60 -16.24
C PHE A 527 -1.75 11.94 -16.12
N PHE A 528 -2.20 12.79 -15.22
CA PHE A 528 -1.55 14.05 -14.93
C PHE A 528 -1.28 14.15 -13.45
N GLN A 529 -0.08 14.59 -13.08
CA GLN A 529 0.33 14.86 -11.71
C GLN A 529 0.95 16.24 -11.63
N LEU A 530 0.56 17.01 -10.61
CA LEU A 530 1.19 18.27 -10.23
C LEU A 530 1.59 18.17 -8.75
N ILE A 531 2.87 18.31 -8.49
CA ILE A 531 3.44 18.32 -7.13
C ILE A 531 4.01 19.71 -6.87
N GLY A 532 3.69 20.25 -5.70
CA GLY A 532 4.22 21.51 -5.22
C GLY A 532 4.71 21.44 -3.80
N GLY A 533 5.87 22.03 -3.53
CA GLY A 533 6.44 22.10 -2.19
C GLY A 533 6.91 20.75 -1.64
N LEU A 534 7.42 19.85 -2.48
CA LEU A 534 7.98 18.58 -2.03
C LEU A 534 9.34 18.80 -1.36
N ARG A 535 9.41 18.56 -0.06
CA ARG A 535 10.69 18.52 0.66
C ARG A 535 11.34 17.16 0.46
N ASN A 536 12.44 17.11 -0.27
CA ASN A 536 13.20 15.91 -0.61
C ASN A 536 14.59 15.85 0.04
N SER A 537 14.93 16.84 0.88
CA SER A 537 16.16 16.92 1.67
C SER A 537 15.90 17.63 3.00
N LEU A 538 16.66 17.27 4.04
CA LEU A 538 16.69 17.99 5.34
C LEU A 538 17.79 19.07 5.40
N GLN A 539 18.55 19.26 4.34
CA GLN A 539 19.54 20.35 4.27
C GLN A 539 18.79 21.69 4.18
N GLU A 540 19.18 22.67 5.00
CA GLU A 540 18.55 24.00 5.03
C GLU A 540 18.66 24.76 3.71
N SER A 541 19.69 24.47 2.92
CA SER A 541 19.94 25.09 1.61
C SER A 541 19.17 24.42 0.46
N ALA A 542 18.51 23.29 0.70
CA ALA A 542 17.78 22.57 -0.34
C ALA A 542 16.43 23.25 -0.63
N GLU A 543 16.19 23.58 -1.88
CA GLU A 543 14.89 24.08 -2.32
C GLU A 543 13.87 22.93 -2.39
N ASN A 544 12.60 23.26 -2.17
CA ASN A 544 11.51 22.30 -2.34
C ASN A 544 11.29 22.02 -3.83
N GLU A 545 11.10 20.75 -4.16
CA GLU A 545 10.83 20.32 -5.53
C GLU A 545 9.40 20.63 -5.95
N ASN A 546 9.23 21.09 -7.20
CA ASN A 546 7.96 21.35 -7.84
C ASN A 546 8.02 20.80 -9.27
N TYR A 547 7.04 19.99 -9.66
CA TYR A 547 7.02 19.40 -11.00
C TYR A 547 5.62 19.06 -11.49
N ALA A 548 5.48 18.94 -12.81
CA ALA A 548 4.26 18.51 -13.49
C ALA A 548 4.56 17.36 -14.45
N LEU A 549 3.83 16.26 -14.35
CA LEU A 549 4.00 15.09 -15.21
C LEU A 549 2.74 14.83 -16.02
N LEU A 550 2.92 14.53 -17.29
CA LEU A 550 1.87 14.02 -18.17
C LEU A 550 2.28 12.65 -18.70
N ASN A 551 1.47 11.64 -18.40
CA ASN A 551 1.60 10.30 -18.95
C ASN A 551 0.37 9.99 -19.79
N LEU A 552 0.54 9.26 -20.88
CA LEU A 552 -0.56 8.89 -21.77
C LEU A 552 -0.43 7.44 -22.18
N LYS A 553 -1.53 6.69 -22.06
CA LYS A 553 -1.63 5.33 -22.58
C LYS A 553 -2.73 5.24 -23.62
N GLY A 554 -2.38 4.71 -24.78
CA GLY A 554 -3.32 4.36 -25.84
C GLY A 554 -3.42 2.86 -25.97
N MET A 555 -4.63 2.30 -26.00
CA MET A 555 -4.89 0.88 -26.20
C MET A 555 -5.85 0.68 -27.38
N TYR A 556 -5.53 -0.28 -28.24
CA TYR A 556 -6.37 -0.70 -29.34
C TYR A 556 -6.79 -2.14 -29.19
N GLN A 557 -8.09 -2.39 -29.14
CA GLN A 557 -8.67 -3.73 -29.07
C GLN A 557 -8.78 -4.33 -30.47
N ILE A 558 -7.84 -5.21 -30.82
CA ILE A 558 -7.80 -5.90 -32.12
C ILE A 558 -9.02 -6.82 -32.25
N ASN A 559 -9.25 -7.65 -31.22
CA ASN A 559 -10.42 -8.50 -31.07
C ASN A 559 -10.72 -8.71 -29.56
N PRO A 560 -11.79 -9.42 -29.16
CA PRO A 560 -12.13 -9.61 -27.73
C PRO A 560 -11.03 -10.25 -26.88
N LYS A 561 -10.07 -10.94 -27.50
CA LYS A 561 -8.99 -11.65 -26.80
C LYS A 561 -7.63 -10.96 -26.89
N ILE A 562 -7.44 -10.03 -27.82
CA ILE A 562 -6.14 -9.42 -28.11
C ILE A 562 -6.27 -7.89 -28.13
N SER A 563 -5.44 -7.22 -27.36
CA SER A 563 -5.24 -5.77 -27.42
C SER A 563 -3.77 -5.42 -27.51
N ALA A 564 -3.45 -4.35 -28.21
CA ALA A 564 -2.12 -3.75 -28.24
C ALA A 564 -2.17 -2.39 -27.56
N TYR A 565 -1.06 -1.98 -26.94
CA TYR A 565 -0.97 -0.67 -26.30
C TYR A 565 0.37 0.00 -26.56
N ILE A 566 0.34 1.32 -26.47
CA ILE A 566 1.51 2.18 -26.35
C ILE A 566 1.30 3.11 -25.16
N SER A 567 2.34 3.34 -24.37
CA SER A 567 2.34 4.32 -23.28
C SER A 567 3.57 5.18 -23.33
N GLY A 568 3.41 6.47 -23.02
CA GLY A 568 4.49 7.42 -22.83
C GLY A 568 4.41 7.99 -21.42
N LYS A 569 5.54 8.03 -20.72
CA LYS A 569 5.67 8.65 -19.41
C LYS A 569 6.52 9.90 -19.51
N ASN A 570 6.27 10.87 -18.63
CA ASN A 570 6.92 12.18 -18.57
C ASN A 570 6.95 12.89 -19.95
N LEU A 571 5.78 12.99 -20.61
CA LEU A 571 5.66 13.55 -21.96
C LEU A 571 5.93 15.07 -22.01
N LEU A 572 6.04 15.74 -20.88
CA LEU A 572 6.45 17.14 -20.76
C LEU A 572 7.98 17.30 -20.71
N ASP A 573 8.73 16.19 -20.64
CA ASP A 573 10.19 16.14 -20.48
C ASP A 573 10.66 16.93 -19.26
N GLU A 574 9.90 16.85 -18.18
CA GLU A 574 10.17 17.56 -16.93
C GLU A 574 11.41 16.98 -16.26
N ALA A 575 12.36 17.82 -15.89
CA ALA A 575 13.51 17.46 -15.09
C ALA A 575 13.17 17.61 -13.61
N TYR A 576 13.10 16.51 -12.87
CA TYR A 576 12.70 16.51 -11.47
C TYR A 576 13.44 15.43 -10.66
N GLN A 577 13.40 15.59 -9.33
CA GLN A 577 14.01 14.67 -8.38
C GLN A 577 13.04 14.39 -7.23
N LEU A 578 12.81 13.11 -6.94
CA LEU A 578 12.01 12.73 -5.76
C LEU A 578 12.84 12.68 -4.48
N GLU A 579 14.16 12.55 -4.62
CA GLU A 579 15.14 12.66 -3.56
C GLU A 579 16.33 13.43 -4.11
N ASN A 580 16.88 14.33 -3.31
CA ASN A 580 17.97 15.19 -3.75
C ASN A 580 19.18 14.38 -4.24
N GLY A 581 19.69 14.71 -5.43
CA GLY A 581 20.78 13.98 -6.08
C GLY A 581 20.34 12.73 -6.86
N PHE A 582 19.04 12.44 -6.96
CA PHE A 582 18.51 11.30 -7.72
C PHE A 582 17.55 11.78 -8.81
N PRO A 583 18.07 12.12 -10.00
CA PRO A 583 17.25 12.56 -11.12
C PRO A 583 16.31 11.44 -11.58
N MET A 584 15.15 11.84 -12.07
CA MET A 584 14.15 10.94 -12.65
C MET A 584 14.28 10.89 -14.18
N PRO A 585 13.81 9.79 -14.83
CA PRO A 585 13.93 9.68 -16.27
C PRO A 585 13.09 10.73 -17.01
N GLY A 586 13.62 11.28 -18.10
CA GLY A 586 12.89 12.11 -19.05
C GLY A 586 11.82 11.31 -19.82
N VAL A 587 11.46 11.76 -21.01
CA VAL A 587 10.45 11.09 -21.85
C VAL A 587 10.85 9.65 -22.11
N ASN A 588 9.93 8.72 -21.83
CA ASN A 588 10.14 7.31 -22.11
C ASN A 588 8.85 6.64 -22.60
N PHE A 589 9.00 5.56 -23.34
CA PHE A 589 7.89 4.87 -24.01
C PHE A 589 7.92 3.37 -23.74
N MET A 590 6.74 2.76 -23.77
CA MET A 590 6.55 1.33 -23.75
C MET A 590 5.45 0.92 -24.72
N THR A 591 5.62 -0.20 -25.41
CA THR A 591 4.59 -0.83 -26.23
C THR A 591 4.41 -2.28 -25.82
N GLY A 592 3.23 -2.82 -26.00
CA GLY A 592 2.98 -4.20 -25.62
C GLY A 592 1.66 -4.76 -26.13
N ILE A 593 1.46 -6.04 -25.79
CA ILE A 593 0.29 -6.83 -26.18
C ILE A 593 -0.30 -7.47 -24.93
N HIS A 594 -1.62 -7.41 -24.84
CA HIS A 594 -2.41 -8.10 -23.82
C HIS A 594 -3.28 -9.17 -24.48
N LEU A 595 -3.19 -10.41 -23.95
CA LEU A 595 -3.91 -11.58 -24.42
C LEU A 595 -4.86 -12.08 -23.34
N LYS A 596 -6.09 -12.51 -23.73
CA LYS A 596 -7.06 -13.20 -22.87
C LYS A 596 -7.48 -14.52 -23.51
N PHE A 597 -7.58 -15.59 -22.75
CA PHE A 597 -7.98 -16.91 -23.23
C PHE A 597 -8.78 -17.71 -22.21
#